data_f7e6e76915fb736a2b8014336be185b0
#
_entry.id   f7e6e76915fb736a2b8014336be185b0
#
_cell.length_a   1.000
_cell.length_b   1.000
_cell.length_c   1.000
_cell.angle_alpha   90.00
_cell.angle_beta   90.00
_cell.angle_gamma   90.00
#
_symmetry.space_group_name_H-M   'P 1'
#
loop_
_entity.id
_entity.type
_entity.pdbx_description
1 polymer ?
#
loop_
_entity_poly.entity_id
_entity_poly.type
_entity_poly.pdbx_seq_one_letter_code
_entity_poly.pdbx_strand_id
1 'polypeptide(L)'
;IFQDFVLLCVIWQGIDWVRAKKYGKGIAAIAAVVGWPYLFAAVLGMFPQLMQRPIVSAVLAFVITSPVPMWTSITDGGWSYLVGGVLLYLLRNHRKAQVAVWALYSFLWDFVLVYLQLRGQPGFELSQMFTTYYEWFGVAAAVLMLAYNGTRGSGHKQLFYWFYPAHVYLLYGVSCLVYRLIA
;
A
#
# COMPACT_ATOMS: atom_id res chain seq x y z
N ILE A 1 3.74 -3.02 4.15
CA ILE A 1 2.61 -2.28 4.81
C ILE A 1 3.12 -1.10 5.64
N PHE A 2 4.06 -1.27 6.59
CA PHE A 2 4.56 -0.15 7.41
C PHE A 2 5.21 0.98 6.60
N GLN A 3 5.90 0.62 5.54
CA GLN A 3 6.55 1.58 4.64
C GLN A 3 5.54 2.46 3.91
N ASP A 4 4.41 1.91 3.48
CA ASP A 4 3.31 2.64 2.85
C ASP A 4 2.71 3.67 3.81
N PHE A 5 2.53 3.30 5.09
CA PHE A 5 2.04 4.24 6.11
C PHE A 5 3.01 5.39 6.35
N VAL A 6 4.33 5.15 6.34
CA VAL A 6 5.31 6.24 6.48
C VAL A 6 5.17 7.23 5.33
N LEU A 7 5.10 6.74 4.08
CA LEU A 7 4.92 7.60 2.92
C LEU A 7 3.60 8.39 2.98
N LEU A 8 2.50 7.71 3.35
CA LEU A 8 1.20 8.34 3.53
C LEU A 8 1.22 9.43 4.61
N CYS A 9 1.86 9.17 5.75
CA CYS A 9 1.98 10.18 6.82
C CYS A 9 2.70 11.44 6.34
N VAL A 10 3.76 11.30 5.55
CA VAL A 10 4.49 12.45 4.98
C VAL A 10 3.61 13.20 3.97
N ILE A 11 2.91 12.49 3.09
CA ILE A 11 2.00 13.09 2.11
C ILE A 11 0.85 13.80 2.81
N TRP A 12 0.21 13.18 3.81
CA TRP A 12 -0.89 13.78 4.58
C TRP A 12 -0.43 15.04 5.31
N GLN A 13 0.74 15.00 5.94
CA GLN A 13 1.33 16.18 6.56
C GLN A 13 1.61 17.28 5.53
N GLY A 14 2.09 16.92 4.34
CA GLY A 14 2.28 17.84 3.22
C GLY A 14 0.97 18.49 2.79
N ILE A 15 -0.12 17.71 2.66
CA ILE A 15 -1.45 18.22 2.34
C ILE A 15 -1.94 19.19 3.42
N ASP A 16 -1.75 18.87 4.71
CA ASP A 16 -2.18 19.75 5.79
C ASP A 16 -1.38 21.06 5.81
N TRP A 17 -0.08 21.04 5.49
CA TRP A 17 0.70 22.26 5.34
C TRP A 17 0.24 23.12 4.17
N VAL A 18 -0.13 22.51 3.04
CA VAL A 18 -0.73 23.23 1.90
C VAL A 18 -2.06 23.87 2.30
N ARG A 19 -2.93 23.13 2.99
CA ARG A 19 -4.21 23.67 3.53
C ARG A 19 -4.00 24.80 4.53
N ALA A 20 -2.92 24.73 5.32
CA ALA A 20 -2.50 25.80 6.26
C ALA A 20 -1.74 26.95 5.57
N LYS A 21 -1.77 27.02 4.22
CA LYS A 21 -1.07 28.03 3.40
C LYS A 21 0.45 28.03 3.53
N LYS A 22 1.04 26.98 4.08
CA LYS A 22 2.49 26.77 4.17
C LYS A 22 2.98 26.01 2.92
N TYR A 23 2.73 26.60 1.75
CA TYR A 23 2.92 25.94 0.45
C TYR A 23 4.32 25.37 0.25
N GLY A 24 5.39 26.14 0.58
CA GLY A 24 6.75 25.68 0.39
C GLY A 24 7.07 24.38 1.14
N LYS A 25 6.66 24.28 2.43
CA LYS A 25 6.85 23.06 3.22
C LYS A 25 6.00 21.90 2.71
N GLY A 26 4.74 22.16 2.36
CA GLY A 26 3.83 21.12 1.87
C GLY A 26 4.27 20.54 0.53
N ILE A 27 4.60 21.41 -0.43
CA ILE A 27 5.10 20.98 -1.74
C ILE A 27 6.42 20.23 -1.61
N ALA A 28 7.35 20.74 -0.78
CA ALA A 28 8.63 20.07 -0.57
C ALA A 28 8.47 18.67 0.03
N ALA A 29 7.56 18.48 1.00
CA ALA A 29 7.30 17.16 1.58
C ALA A 29 6.74 16.18 0.56
N ILE A 30 5.74 16.59 -0.24
CA ILE A 30 5.16 15.75 -1.28
C ILE A 30 6.19 15.45 -2.38
N ALA A 31 6.91 16.49 -2.83
CA ALA A 31 7.95 16.35 -3.84
C ALA A 31 9.10 15.43 -3.38
N ALA A 32 9.44 15.45 -2.09
CA ALA A 32 10.43 14.54 -1.51
C ALA A 32 9.99 13.08 -1.64
N VAL A 33 8.73 12.76 -1.29
CA VAL A 33 8.20 11.39 -1.41
C VAL A 33 8.17 10.94 -2.87
N VAL A 34 7.66 11.79 -3.77
CA VAL A 34 7.53 11.46 -5.20
C VAL A 34 8.89 11.42 -5.88
N GLY A 35 9.78 12.35 -5.58
CA GLY A 35 11.06 12.53 -6.26
C GLY A 35 12.18 11.61 -5.76
N TRP A 36 12.07 11.12 -4.50
CA TRP A 36 13.11 10.30 -3.89
C TRP A 36 13.54 9.08 -4.72
N PRO A 37 12.64 8.25 -5.27
CA PRO A 37 13.05 7.11 -6.10
C PRO A 37 13.84 7.51 -7.34
N TYR A 38 13.46 8.62 -7.97
CA TYR A 38 14.17 9.14 -9.15
C TYR A 38 15.54 9.71 -8.82
N LEU A 39 15.65 10.43 -7.69
CA LEU A 39 16.93 10.92 -7.18
C LEU A 39 17.85 9.73 -6.87
N PHE A 40 17.33 8.70 -6.23
CA PHE A 40 18.08 7.49 -5.92
C PHE A 40 18.55 6.78 -7.19
N ALA A 41 17.65 6.59 -8.17
CA ALA A 41 18.01 6.00 -9.45
C ALA A 41 19.09 6.80 -10.19
N ALA A 42 18.99 8.13 -10.17
CA ALA A 42 19.99 9.02 -10.78
C ALA A 42 21.37 8.89 -10.10
N VAL A 43 21.40 8.85 -8.76
CA VAL A 43 22.64 8.66 -8.00
C VAL A 43 23.27 7.29 -8.29
N LEU A 44 22.48 6.24 -8.32
CA LEU A 44 22.97 4.89 -8.66
C LEU A 44 23.49 4.83 -10.09
N GLY A 45 22.84 5.53 -11.03
CA GLY A 45 23.26 5.61 -12.42
C GLY A 45 24.63 6.28 -12.62
N MET A 46 25.09 7.08 -11.65
CA MET A 46 26.44 7.66 -11.67
C MET A 46 27.54 6.62 -11.35
N PHE A 47 27.17 5.49 -10.78
CA PHE A 47 28.11 4.45 -10.35
C PHE A 47 27.80 3.08 -10.96
N PRO A 48 27.80 2.93 -12.30
CA PRO A 48 27.40 1.70 -12.97
C PRO A 48 28.25 0.49 -12.59
N GLN A 49 29.55 0.69 -12.32
CA GLN A 49 30.47 -0.38 -11.93
C GLN A 49 30.14 -0.97 -10.53
N LEU A 50 29.63 -0.16 -9.60
CA LEU A 50 29.16 -0.65 -8.30
C LEU A 50 27.90 -1.50 -8.46
N MET A 51 27.02 -1.12 -9.38
CA MET A 51 25.75 -1.82 -9.60
C MET A 51 25.92 -3.18 -10.27
N GLN A 52 27.03 -3.41 -10.97
CA GLN A 52 27.37 -4.72 -11.53
C GLN A 52 27.74 -5.77 -10.46
N ARG A 53 28.00 -5.34 -9.23
CA ARG A 53 28.30 -6.24 -8.10
C ARG A 53 27.01 -6.55 -7.33
N PRO A 54 26.41 -7.75 -7.44
CA PRO A 54 25.08 -8.05 -6.91
C PRO A 54 24.97 -7.87 -5.39
N ILE A 55 26.03 -8.22 -4.65
CA ILE A 55 26.04 -8.06 -3.19
C ILE A 55 26.08 -6.57 -2.80
N VAL A 56 26.89 -5.77 -3.47
CA VAL A 56 27.04 -4.34 -3.19
C VAL A 56 25.74 -3.60 -3.52
N SER A 57 25.14 -3.90 -4.67
CA SER A 57 23.87 -3.30 -5.08
C SER A 57 22.74 -3.66 -4.12
N ALA A 58 22.66 -4.92 -3.67
CA ALA A 58 21.65 -5.36 -2.69
C ALA A 58 21.83 -4.68 -1.33
N VAL A 59 23.06 -4.59 -0.82
CA VAL A 59 23.34 -3.91 0.46
C VAL A 59 23.04 -2.42 0.37
N LEU A 60 23.46 -1.74 -0.70
CA LEU A 60 23.16 -0.31 -0.91
C LEU A 60 21.65 -0.08 -1.01
N ALA A 61 20.94 -0.88 -1.80
CA ALA A 61 19.49 -0.82 -1.89
C ALA A 61 18.87 -0.96 -0.50
N PHE A 62 19.22 -1.99 0.25
CA PHE A 62 18.68 -2.23 1.59
C PHE A 62 18.97 -1.07 2.55
N VAL A 63 20.23 -0.61 2.64
CA VAL A 63 20.62 0.46 3.57
C VAL A 63 19.92 1.78 3.27
N ILE A 64 19.74 2.12 2.00
CA ILE A 64 19.15 3.41 1.61
C ILE A 64 17.63 3.36 1.65
N THR A 65 17.01 2.24 1.27
CA THR A 65 15.54 2.12 1.24
C THR A 65 14.92 1.78 2.58
N SER A 66 15.71 1.25 3.53
CA SER A 66 15.21 0.98 4.89
C SER A 66 14.73 2.23 5.62
N PRO A 67 15.48 3.35 5.68
CA PRO A 67 15.03 4.55 6.39
C PRO A 67 13.98 5.36 5.61
N VAL A 68 14.04 5.36 4.28
CA VAL A 68 13.12 6.10 3.42
C VAL A 68 12.53 5.18 2.36
N PRO A 69 11.31 4.66 2.59
CA PRO A 69 10.67 3.74 1.65
C PRO A 69 10.49 4.37 0.26
N MET A 70 10.55 3.53 -0.76
CA MET A 70 10.32 3.92 -2.16
C MET A 70 8.97 3.39 -2.62
N TRP A 71 8.09 4.28 -3.06
CA TRP A 71 6.79 3.89 -3.59
C TRP A 71 6.88 3.05 -4.89
N THR A 72 8.04 3.03 -5.55
CA THR A 72 8.26 2.32 -6.83
C THR A 72 8.70 0.87 -6.68
N SER A 73 9.20 0.44 -5.52
CA SER A 73 9.90 -0.86 -5.45
C SER A 73 9.75 -1.66 -4.16
N ILE A 74 9.34 -1.06 -3.05
CA ILE A 74 9.39 -1.74 -1.75
C ILE A 74 8.03 -1.72 -1.03
N THR A 75 7.03 -1.09 -1.60
CA THR A 75 5.70 -1.00 -1.01
C THR A 75 4.87 -2.23 -1.38
N ASP A 76 4.35 -2.93 -0.39
CA ASP A 76 3.54 -4.15 -0.59
C ASP A 76 2.24 -3.88 -1.37
N GLY A 77 1.67 -2.68 -1.22
CA GLY A 77 0.46 -2.26 -1.92
C GLY A 77 0.71 -1.44 -3.19
N GLY A 78 1.98 -1.12 -3.47
CA GLY A 78 2.36 -0.28 -4.61
C GLY A 78 1.79 1.15 -4.54
N TRP A 79 1.91 1.87 -5.64
CA TRP A 79 1.44 3.26 -5.73
C TRP A 79 -0.09 3.40 -5.66
N SER A 80 -0.84 2.37 -6.03
CA SER A 80 -2.30 2.34 -5.91
C SER A 80 -2.75 2.49 -4.47
N TYR A 81 -2.08 1.85 -3.53
CA TYR A 81 -2.35 1.98 -2.11
C TYR A 81 -2.13 3.42 -1.61
N LEU A 82 -1.08 4.08 -2.08
CA LEU A 82 -0.82 5.49 -1.74
C LEU A 82 -1.91 6.41 -2.29
N VAL A 83 -2.34 6.20 -3.53
CA VAL A 83 -3.44 6.98 -4.13
C VAL A 83 -4.74 6.76 -3.35
N GLY A 84 -5.11 5.52 -3.05
CA GLY A 84 -6.26 5.20 -2.21
C GLY A 84 -6.21 5.89 -0.85
N GLY A 85 -5.06 5.82 -0.17
CA GLY A 85 -4.84 6.49 1.13
C GLY A 85 -4.94 8.01 1.06
N VAL A 86 -4.47 8.64 -0.02
CA VAL A 86 -4.63 10.09 -0.25
C VAL A 86 -6.09 10.46 -0.50
N LEU A 87 -6.80 9.70 -1.32
CA LEU A 87 -8.24 9.93 -1.59
C LEU A 87 -9.06 9.86 -0.30
N LEU A 88 -8.83 8.82 0.52
CA LEU A 88 -9.49 8.69 1.82
C LEU A 88 -9.18 9.87 2.75
N TYR A 89 -7.95 10.37 2.74
CA TYR A 89 -7.53 11.49 3.56
C TYR A 89 -8.15 12.82 3.11
N LEU A 90 -8.21 13.06 1.80
CA LEU A 90 -8.83 14.26 1.25
C LEU A 90 -10.32 14.34 1.61
N LEU A 91 -11.01 13.19 1.66
CA LEU A 91 -12.43 13.06 1.95
C LEU A 91 -12.74 12.78 3.43
N ARG A 92 -11.75 12.88 4.33
CA ARG A 92 -11.90 12.51 5.75
C ARG A 92 -13.07 13.18 6.47
N ASN A 93 -13.50 14.35 6.02
CA ASN A 93 -14.61 15.10 6.59
C ASN A 93 -15.98 14.76 5.94
N HIS A 94 -16.01 13.97 4.87
CA HIS A 94 -17.19 13.63 4.10
C HIS A 94 -17.34 12.10 4.02
N ARG A 95 -17.80 11.47 5.10
CA ARG A 95 -17.84 10.02 5.25
C ARG A 95 -18.52 9.30 4.08
N LYS A 96 -19.70 9.76 3.65
CA LYS A 96 -20.43 9.11 2.53
C LYS A 96 -19.63 9.16 1.23
N ALA A 97 -19.02 10.32 0.94
CA ALA A 97 -18.14 10.47 -0.21
C ALA A 97 -16.88 9.60 -0.10
N GLN A 98 -16.28 9.54 1.10
CA GLN A 98 -15.12 8.69 1.39
C GLN A 98 -15.40 7.22 1.09
N VAL A 99 -16.54 6.71 1.57
CA VAL A 99 -16.96 5.32 1.33
C VAL A 99 -17.25 5.06 -0.14
N ALA A 100 -17.98 5.96 -0.80
CA ALA A 100 -18.29 5.82 -2.22
C ALA A 100 -17.02 5.84 -3.09
N VAL A 101 -16.10 6.76 -2.80
CA VAL A 101 -14.82 6.84 -3.53
C VAL A 101 -13.96 5.62 -3.27
N TRP A 102 -13.91 5.10 -2.03
CA TRP A 102 -13.19 3.86 -1.75
C TRP A 102 -13.75 2.67 -2.53
N ALA A 103 -15.07 2.47 -2.48
CA ALA A 103 -15.72 1.38 -3.19
C ALA A 103 -15.48 1.47 -4.71
N LEU A 104 -15.64 2.66 -5.28
CA LEU A 104 -15.41 2.90 -6.69
C LEU A 104 -13.94 2.70 -7.07
N TYR A 105 -13.02 3.23 -6.26
CA TYR A 105 -11.58 3.11 -6.49
C TYR A 105 -11.13 1.66 -6.48
N SER A 106 -11.44 0.89 -5.41
CA SER A 106 -11.10 -0.53 -5.33
C SER A 106 -11.70 -1.33 -6.47
N PHE A 107 -12.98 -1.08 -6.81
CA PHE A 107 -13.60 -1.80 -7.92
C PHE A 107 -12.94 -1.49 -9.26
N LEU A 108 -12.72 -0.21 -9.57
CA LEU A 108 -12.10 0.18 -10.84
C LEU A 108 -10.65 -0.28 -10.93
N TRP A 109 -9.90 -0.15 -9.84
CA TRP A 109 -8.48 -0.46 -9.83
C TRP A 109 -8.22 -1.96 -9.78
N ASP A 110 -8.80 -2.65 -8.81
CA ASP A 110 -8.47 -4.03 -8.51
C ASP A 110 -9.30 -5.03 -9.34
N PHE A 111 -10.46 -4.64 -9.85
CA PHE A 111 -11.28 -5.47 -10.73
C PHE A 111 -11.16 -5.05 -12.19
N VAL A 112 -11.59 -3.84 -12.55
CA VAL A 112 -11.74 -3.45 -13.95
C VAL A 112 -10.40 -3.37 -14.65
N LEU A 113 -9.40 -2.69 -14.07
CA LEU A 113 -8.08 -2.58 -14.71
C LEU A 113 -7.36 -3.91 -14.78
N VAL A 114 -7.40 -4.72 -13.73
CA VAL A 114 -6.80 -6.06 -13.72
C VAL A 114 -7.47 -6.94 -14.77
N TYR A 115 -8.80 -6.95 -14.84
CA TYR A 115 -9.52 -7.68 -15.88
C TYR A 115 -9.13 -7.23 -17.30
N LEU A 116 -9.05 -5.92 -17.54
CA LEU A 116 -8.66 -5.38 -18.85
C LEU A 116 -7.22 -5.77 -19.25
N GLN A 117 -6.31 -5.86 -18.27
CA GLN A 117 -4.94 -6.31 -18.50
C GLN A 117 -4.84 -7.80 -18.81
N LEU A 118 -5.69 -8.62 -18.19
CA LEU A 118 -5.61 -10.08 -18.25
C LEU A 118 -6.48 -10.70 -19.36
N ARG A 119 -7.58 -10.06 -19.76
CA ARG A 119 -8.57 -10.61 -20.71
C ARG A 119 -8.00 -11.05 -22.05
N GLY A 120 -6.83 -10.53 -22.45
CA GLY A 120 -6.15 -10.90 -23.70
C GLY A 120 -5.04 -11.94 -23.52
N GLN A 121 -4.80 -12.41 -22.30
CA GLN A 121 -3.72 -13.37 -22.04
C GLN A 121 -4.23 -14.82 -22.26
N PRO A 122 -3.40 -15.71 -22.86
CA PRO A 122 -3.74 -17.10 -23.00
C PRO A 122 -3.97 -17.78 -21.65
N GLY A 123 -5.07 -18.50 -21.49
CA GLY A 123 -5.41 -19.23 -20.27
C GLY A 123 -6.06 -18.38 -19.16
N PHE A 124 -6.38 -17.12 -19.43
CA PHE A 124 -7.16 -16.32 -18.48
C PHE A 124 -8.65 -16.68 -18.55
N GLU A 125 -9.21 -16.97 -17.40
CA GLU A 125 -10.65 -17.19 -17.20
C GLU A 125 -11.20 -16.19 -16.20
N LEU A 126 -12.44 -15.73 -16.40
CA LEU A 126 -13.10 -14.77 -15.50
C LEU A 126 -13.21 -15.32 -14.05
N SER A 127 -13.28 -16.63 -13.87
CA SER A 127 -13.27 -17.30 -12.57
C SER A 127 -12.05 -16.94 -11.72
N GLN A 128 -10.92 -16.67 -12.37
CA GLN A 128 -9.67 -16.29 -11.71
C GLN A 128 -9.77 -14.92 -10.99
N MET A 129 -10.69 -14.05 -11.40
CA MET A 129 -10.96 -12.79 -10.70
C MET A 129 -11.55 -13.02 -9.29
N PHE A 130 -12.08 -14.20 -9.02
CA PHE A 130 -12.68 -14.58 -7.73
C PHE A 130 -11.80 -15.52 -6.90
N THR A 131 -10.76 -16.09 -7.50
CA THR A 131 -9.89 -17.08 -6.85
C THR A 131 -8.44 -16.65 -6.75
N THR A 132 -7.90 -16.02 -7.78
CA THR A 132 -6.50 -15.64 -7.89
C THR A 132 -6.30 -14.13 -7.72
N TYR A 133 -7.18 -13.33 -8.34
CA TYR A 133 -7.12 -11.85 -8.35
C TYR A 133 -8.26 -11.27 -7.52
N TYR A 134 -8.32 -11.63 -6.25
CA TYR A 134 -9.45 -11.33 -5.35
C TYR A 134 -9.28 -10.01 -4.57
N GLU A 135 -8.26 -9.22 -4.83
CA GLU A 135 -7.97 -7.96 -4.14
C GLU A 135 -9.15 -6.97 -4.19
N TRP A 136 -9.97 -7.03 -5.24
CA TRP A 136 -11.17 -6.21 -5.38
C TRP A 136 -12.23 -6.46 -4.30
N PHE A 137 -12.17 -7.58 -3.57
CA PHE A 137 -13.00 -7.78 -2.37
C PHE A 137 -12.74 -6.72 -1.30
N GLY A 138 -11.65 -5.95 -1.40
CA GLY A 138 -11.42 -4.74 -0.64
C GLY A 138 -12.59 -3.74 -0.69
N VAL A 139 -13.46 -3.81 -1.71
CA VAL A 139 -14.74 -3.08 -1.78
C VAL A 139 -15.62 -3.37 -0.57
N ALA A 140 -15.59 -4.59 -0.02
CA ALA A 140 -16.38 -4.95 1.17
C ALA A 140 -16.00 -4.13 2.41
N ALA A 141 -14.80 -3.56 2.47
CA ALA A 141 -14.42 -2.62 3.54
C ALA A 141 -15.34 -1.38 3.58
N ALA A 142 -15.96 -1.01 2.46
CA ALA A 142 -16.95 0.08 2.40
C ALA A 142 -18.13 -0.16 3.36
N VAL A 143 -18.57 -1.40 3.52
CA VAL A 143 -19.64 -1.76 4.46
C VAL A 143 -19.20 -1.51 5.90
N LEU A 144 -17.97 -1.91 6.24
CA LEU A 144 -17.38 -1.67 7.57
C LEU A 144 -17.20 -0.16 7.81
N MET A 145 -16.79 0.58 6.81
CA MET A 145 -16.67 2.04 6.88
C MET A 145 -18.03 2.70 7.11
N LEU A 146 -19.13 2.20 6.54
CA LEU A 146 -20.49 2.67 6.81
C LEU A 146 -20.96 2.32 8.22
N ALA A 147 -20.63 1.13 8.71
CA ALA A 147 -20.98 0.69 10.04
C ALA A 147 -20.20 1.40 11.15
N TYR A 148 -19.04 1.99 10.86
CA TYR A 148 -18.22 2.70 11.84
C TYR A 148 -18.96 3.91 12.42
N ASN A 149 -19.05 4.01 13.74
CA ASN A 149 -19.79 5.07 14.45
C ASN A 149 -19.02 6.40 14.60
N GLY A 150 -17.78 6.48 14.12
CA GLY A 150 -16.93 7.67 14.24
C GLY A 150 -16.28 7.87 15.62
N THR A 151 -16.56 7.00 16.60
CA THR A 151 -15.97 7.09 17.92
C THR A 151 -14.66 6.32 18.01
N ARG A 152 -13.71 6.83 18.80
CA ARG A 152 -12.48 6.10 19.07
C ARG A 152 -12.81 4.89 19.97
N GLY A 153 -12.51 3.70 19.48
CA GLY A 153 -12.61 2.48 20.28
C GLY A 153 -11.68 2.48 21.49
N SER A 154 -11.93 1.55 22.42
CA SER A 154 -11.02 1.30 23.54
C SER A 154 -9.64 0.92 23.02
N GLY A 155 -8.59 1.54 23.56
CA GLY A 155 -7.22 1.34 23.12
C GLY A 155 -6.64 0.02 23.64
N HIS A 156 -6.71 -1.02 22.85
CA HIS A 156 -6.11 -2.32 23.17
C HIS A 156 -4.76 -2.49 22.44
N LYS A 157 -3.77 -1.63 22.77
CA LYS A 157 -2.45 -1.66 22.12
C LYS A 157 -1.80 -3.06 22.19
N GLN A 158 -1.83 -3.69 23.35
CA GLN A 158 -1.25 -5.03 23.54
C GLN A 158 -1.92 -6.09 22.64
N LEU A 159 -3.24 -6.01 22.45
CA LEU A 159 -3.93 -6.93 21.56
C LEU A 159 -3.38 -6.87 20.13
N PHE A 160 -3.15 -5.67 19.59
CA PHE A 160 -2.59 -5.51 18.26
C PHE A 160 -1.16 -6.07 18.13
N TYR A 161 -0.31 -5.85 19.15
CA TYR A 161 1.05 -6.37 19.15
C TYR A 161 1.12 -7.89 19.19
N TRP A 162 0.19 -8.55 19.90
CA TRP A 162 0.13 -10.00 19.97
C TRP A 162 -0.69 -10.62 18.84
N PHE A 163 -1.73 -9.93 18.40
CA PHE A 163 -2.61 -10.44 17.34
C PHE A 163 -1.87 -10.64 16.03
N TYR A 164 -1.02 -9.67 15.64
CA TYR A 164 -0.33 -9.76 14.36
C TYR A 164 0.61 -10.96 14.25
N PRO A 165 1.56 -11.22 15.15
CA PRO A 165 2.35 -12.44 15.09
C PRO A 165 1.51 -13.71 15.32
N ALA A 166 0.56 -13.66 16.25
CA ALA A 166 -0.24 -14.83 16.58
C ALA A 166 -1.08 -15.34 15.38
N HIS A 167 -1.76 -14.46 14.65
CA HIS A 167 -2.55 -14.89 13.49
C HIS A 167 -1.68 -15.42 12.34
N VAL A 168 -0.49 -14.84 12.12
CA VAL A 168 0.45 -15.32 11.09
C VAL A 168 0.91 -16.74 11.42
N TYR A 169 1.32 -17.01 12.67
CA TYR A 169 1.72 -18.35 13.08
C TYR A 169 0.55 -19.34 13.08
N LEU A 170 -0.64 -18.89 13.46
CA LEU A 170 -1.85 -19.72 13.40
C LEU A 170 -2.16 -20.13 11.96
N LEU A 171 -2.18 -19.18 11.04
CA LEU A 171 -2.44 -19.44 9.62
C LEU A 171 -1.37 -20.35 9.01
N TYR A 172 -0.11 -20.12 9.35
CA TYR A 172 0.99 -21.00 8.93
C TYR A 172 0.79 -22.42 9.45
N GLY A 173 0.46 -22.59 10.73
CA GLY A 173 0.20 -23.90 11.33
C GLY A 173 -0.98 -24.62 10.68
N VAL A 174 -2.08 -23.90 10.43
CA VAL A 174 -3.25 -24.43 9.71
C VAL A 174 -2.86 -24.83 8.28
N SER A 175 -2.10 -24.01 7.56
CA SER A 175 -1.63 -24.31 6.21
C SER A 175 -0.78 -25.59 6.18
N CYS A 176 0.13 -25.76 7.14
CA CYS A 176 0.94 -26.98 7.28
C CYS A 176 0.10 -28.22 7.55
N LEU A 177 -0.94 -28.10 8.40
CA LEU A 177 -1.86 -29.20 8.69
C LEU A 177 -2.68 -29.59 7.46
N VAL A 178 -3.25 -28.60 6.77
CA VAL A 178 -4.01 -28.82 5.53
C VAL A 178 -3.15 -29.47 4.48
N TYR A 179 -1.91 -29.00 4.28
CA TYR A 179 -0.99 -29.61 3.33
C TYR A 179 -0.71 -31.07 3.63
N ARG A 180 -0.50 -31.44 4.91
CA ARG A 180 -0.28 -32.83 5.33
C ARG A 180 -1.51 -33.73 5.17
N LEU A 181 -2.73 -33.16 5.17
CA LEU A 181 -3.97 -33.92 5.02
C LEU A 181 -4.34 -34.16 3.55
N ILE A 182 -3.83 -33.31 2.65
CA ILE A 182 -4.16 -33.35 1.22
C ILE A 182 -3.02 -34.01 0.40
N ALA A 183 -1.77 -33.90 0.88
CA ALA A 183 -0.61 -34.55 0.28
C ALA A 183 -0.50 -36.02 0.68
#